data_7f93f3559132ddce25362678c43c80ea
#
_entry.id   7f93f3559132ddce25362678c43c80ea
#
_cell.length_a   1.000
_cell.length_b   1.000
_cell.length_c   1.000
_cell.angle_alpha   90.00
_cell.angle_beta   90.00
_cell.angle_gamma   90.00
#
_symmetry.space_group_name_H-M   'P 1'
#
loop_
_entity.id
_entity.type
_entity.pdbx_description
1 polymer ?
#
loop_
_entity_poly.entity_id
_entity_poly.type
_entity_poly.pdbx_seq_one_letter_code
_entity_poly.pdbx_strand_id
1 'polypeptide(L)'
;LKMEPDEVLKRAVEMVSYAKSLCNDVEFSPEDGTRTRPEFLYKILEAVIGAGANVINIPDTVGYAMPDEFGALISGIKQNVRGIDNVILSVHCHNDLGLAVANSLAAIHNGAQQVECTVNGLGERAGNAAMEEIVMVLKTRSDFFGYYTDIVTEQIYRTSTMVSHLTGMHIQANKAIVGSNAFAHESGI
;
A
#
# COMPACT_ATOMS: atom_id res chain seq x y z
N LEU A 1 4.65 8.53 -19.72
CA LEU A 1 4.23 9.82 -20.28
C LEU A 1 5.42 10.45 -21.03
N LYS A 2 5.20 10.94 -22.26
CA LYS A 2 6.21 11.68 -23.02
C LYS A 2 6.13 13.17 -22.63
N MET A 3 6.44 13.47 -21.37
CA MET A 3 6.35 14.81 -20.80
C MET A 3 7.63 15.11 -20.02
N GLU A 4 8.07 16.36 -20.05
CA GLU A 4 9.20 16.82 -19.25
C GLU A 4 8.79 16.89 -17.75
N PRO A 5 9.72 16.66 -16.81
CA PRO A 5 9.43 16.62 -15.39
C PRO A 5 8.70 17.87 -14.85
N ASP A 6 9.07 19.07 -15.30
CA ASP A 6 8.41 20.29 -14.86
C ASP A 6 6.97 20.42 -15.37
N GLU A 7 6.66 19.85 -16.54
CA GLU A 7 5.29 19.79 -17.05
C GLU A 7 4.45 18.78 -16.25
N VAL A 8 5.03 17.63 -15.90
CA VAL A 8 4.38 16.63 -15.02
C VAL A 8 4.06 17.26 -13.66
N LEU A 9 5.01 17.95 -13.05
CA LEU A 9 4.82 18.65 -11.79
C LEU A 9 3.68 19.67 -11.86
N LYS A 10 3.69 20.54 -12.87
CA LYS A 10 2.64 21.55 -13.08
C LYS A 10 1.27 20.91 -13.20
N ARG A 11 1.16 19.86 -14.02
CA ARG A 11 -0.10 19.15 -14.25
C ARG A 11 -0.61 18.43 -12.99
N ALA A 12 0.27 17.83 -12.21
CA ALA A 12 -0.09 17.21 -10.95
C ALA A 12 -0.72 18.23 -9.99
N VAL A 13 -0.10 19.39 -9.82
CA VAL A 13 -0.62 20.48 -9.00
C VAL A 13 -1.97 20.98 -9.50
N GLU A 14 -2.12 21.20 -10.81
CA GLU A 14 -3.38 21.64 -11.43
C GLU A 14 -4.50 20.62 -11.17
N MET A 15 -4.23 19.33 -11.37
CA MET A 15 -5.24 18.28 -11.19
C MET A 15 -5.62 18.05 -9.73
N VAL A 16 -4.66 18.10 -8.81
CA VAL A 16 -4.96 18.02 -7.37
C VAL A 16 -5.79 19.23 -6.92
N SER A 17 -5.41 20.45 -7.34
CA SER A 17 -6.20 21.66 -7.04
C SER A 17 -7.61 21.57 -7.61
N TYR A 18 -7.76 21.06 -8.82
CA TYR A 18 -9.07 20.84 -9.44
C TYR A 18 -9.90 19.82 -8.67
N ALA A 19 -9.32 18.65 -8.35
CA ALA A 19 -9.99 17.64 -7.55
C ALA A 19 -10.41 18.19 -6.19
N LYS A 20 -9.54 18.96 -5.53
CA LYS A 20 -9.82 19.62 -4.25
C LYS A 20 -10.97 20.62 -4.31
N SER A 21 -11.18 21.26 -5.45
CA SER A 21 -12.34 22.14 -5.65
C SER A 21 -13.68 21.39 -5.72
N LEU A 22 -13.65 20.08 -5.98
CA LEU A 22 -14.82 19.23 -6.11
C LEU A 22 -15.04 18.31 -4.91
N CYS A 23 -13.98 17.95 -4.19
CA CYS A 23 -14.00 17.00 -3.08
C CYS A 23 -13.06 17.44 -1.96
N ASN A 24 -13.49 17.25 -0.71
CA ASN A 24 -12.68 17.62 0.46
C ASN A 24 -11.56 16.63 0.77
N ASP A 25 -11.64 15.40 0.29
CA ASP A 25 -10.67 14.36 0.54
C ASP A 25 -10.06 13.89 -0.80
N VAL A 26 -8.78 14.20 -0.97
CA VAL A 26 -8.06 13.97 -2.23
C VAL A 26 -6.78 13.19 -1.96
N GLU A 27 -6.67 12.03 -2.59
CA GLU A 27 -5.45 11.25 -2.63
C GLU A 27 -4.66 11.53 -3.91
N PHE A 28 -3.34 11.62 -3.78
CA PHE A 28 -2.42 11.68 -4.90
C PHE A 28 -1.49 10.47 -4.88
N SER A 29 -1.44 9.74 -6.00
CA SER A 29 -0.61 8.57 -6.19
C SER A 29 0.34 8.79 -7.38
N PRO A 30 1.66 8.98 -7.16
CA PRO A 30 2.64 9.10 -8.25
C PRO A 30 2.91 7.71 -8.85
N GLU A 31 2.36 7.44 -10.03
CA GLU A 31 2.64 6.20 -10.75
C GLU A 31 4.14 5.95 -10.86
N ASP A 32 4.57 4.71 -10.60
CA ASP A 32 5.96 4.29 -10.64
C ASP A 32 6.89 5.04 -9.64
N GLY A 33 6.34 5.33 -8.47
CA GLY A 33 7.03 6.07 -7.42
C GLY A 33 8.35 5.45 -6.99
N THR A 34 8.43 4.11 -6.90
CA THR A 34 9.64 3.39 -6.47
C THR A 34 10.81 3.51 -7.43
N ARG A 35 10.56 3.71 -8.74
CA ARG A 35 11.60 3.90 -9.75
C ARG A 35 11.84 5.37 -10.12
N THR A 36 11.11 6.28 -9.52
CA THR A 36 11.30 7.71 -9.69
C THR A 36 12.50 8.18 -8.87
N ARG A 37 13.31 9.09 -9.43
CA ARG A 37 14.44 9.69 -8.71
C ARG A 37 13.94 10.40 -7.44
N PRO A 38 14.52 10.14 -6.27
CA PRO A 38 14.03 10.67 -4.98
C PRO A 38 13.84 12.19 -4.96
N GLU A 39 14.77 12.95 -5.56
CA GLU A 39 14.71 14.41 -5.58
C GLU A 39 13.47 14.94 -6.33
N PHE A 40 13.09 14.29 -7.42
CA PHE A 40 11.89 14.64 -8.17
C PHE A 40 10.63 14.16 -7.44
N LEU A 41 10.67 12.95 -6.86
CA LEU A 41 9.57 12.43 -6.07
C LEU A 41 9.26 13.38 -4.90
N TYR A 42 10.26 13.77 -4.12
CA TYR A 42 10.05 14.72 -3.00
C TYR A 42 9.48 16.05 -3.47
N LYS A 43 10.01 16.61 -4.57
CA LYS A 43 9.52 17.87 -5.15
C LYS A 43 8.04 17.81 -5.54
N ILE A 44 7.61 16.73 -6.20
CA ILE A 44 6.21 16.59 -6.61
C ILE A 44 5.30 16.37 -5.42
N LEU A 45 5.72 15.58 -4.42
CA LEU A 45 4.93 15.33 -3.21
C LEU A 45 4.71 16.63 -2.41
N GLU A 46 5.76 17.44 -2.20
CA GLU A 46 5.60 18.77 -1.56
C GLU A 46 4.59 19.64 -2.32
N ALA A 47 4.68 19.67 -3.64
CA ALA A 47 3.84 20.53 -4.46
C ALA A 47 2.36 20.12 -4.41
N VAL A 48 2.07 18.81 -4.45
CA VAL A 48 0.68 18.32 -4.38
C VAL A 48 0.10 18.41 -2.97
N ILE A 49 0.90 18.27 -1.92
CA ILE A 49 0.49 18.58 -0.55
C ILE A 49 0.08 20.04 -0.45
N GLY A 50 0.90 20.95 -0.98
CA GLY A 50 0.58 22.38 -1.06
C GLY A 50 -0.66 22.70 -1.89
N ALA A 51 -1.00 21.87 -2.87
CA ALA A 51 -2.22 21.96 -3.69
C ALA A 51 -3.48 21.41 -3.00
N GLY A 52 -3.33 20.74 -1.85
CA GLY A 52 -4.43 20.28 -1.01
C GLY A 52 -4.66 18.78 -0.98
N ALA A 53 -3.71 17.95 -1.42
CA ALA A 53 -3.79 16.50 -1.22
C ALA A 53 -3.84 16.18 0.29
N ASN A 54 -4.73 15.28 0.69
CA ASN A 54 -4.90 14.81 2.07
C ASN A 54 -4.17 13.48 2.32
N VAL A 55 -4.02 12.67 1.27
CA VAL A 55 -3.35 11.40 1.29
C VAL A 55 -2.29 11.38 0.19
N ILE A 56 -1.10 10.95 0.54
CA ILE A 56 0.00 10.68 -0.39
C ILE A 56 0.21 9.18 -0.41
N ASN A 57 -0.10 8.55 -1.53
CA ASN A 57 0.02 7.11 -1.69
C ASN A 57 1.23 6.75 -2.55
N ILE A 58 2.17 5.99 -2.02
CA ILE A 58 3.41 5.60 -2.72
C ILE A 58 3.25 4.19 -3.28
N PRO A 59 3.18 4.04 -4.63
CA PRO A 59 3.01 2.73 -5.23
C PRO A 59 4.33 2.05 -5.57
N ASP A 60 4.45 0.77 -5.27
CA ASP A 60 5.35 -0.15 -5.97
C ASP A 60 4.63 -0.71 -7.19
N THR A 61 4.58 0.10 -8.25
CA THR A 61 3.75 -0.14 -9.44
C THR A 61 4.15 -1.39 -10.20
N VAL A 62 5.44 -1.68 -10.29
CA VAL A 62 5.95 -2.87 -11.00
C VAL A 62 6.13 -4.08 -10.08
N GLY A 63 5.98 -3.92 -8.78
CA GLY A 63 6.11 -5.02 -7.81
C GLY A 63 7.54 -5.56 -7.67
N TYR A 64 8.56 -4.71 -7.88
CA TYR A 64 9.98 -5.10 -7.90
C TYR A 64 10.75 -4.67 -6.65
N ALA A 65 10.18 -3.78 -5.85
CA ALA A 65 10.88 -3.26 -4.68
C ALA A 65 11.22 -4.37 -3.67
N MET A 66 12.39 -4.28 -3.08
CA MET A 66 12.75 -5.11 -1.92
C MET A 66 12.27 -4.41 -0.64
N PRO A 67 11.93 -5.16 0.44
CA PRO A 67 11.39 -4.56 1.66
C PRO A 67 12.28 -3.46 2.25
N ASP A 68 13.59 -3.66 2.28
CA ASP A 68 14.53 -2.66 2.82
C ASP A 68 14.59 -1.41 1.95
N GLU A 69 14.55 -1.56 0.62
CA GLU A 69 14.52 -0.44 -0.33
C GLU A 69 13.24 0.37 -0.19
N PHE A 70 12.11 -0.32 -0.11
CA PHE A 70 10.81 0.33 0.03
C PHE A 70 10.67 1.03 1.38
N GLY A 71 11.09 0.38 2.46
CA GLY A 71 11.16 0.98 3.79
C GLY A 71 12.05 2.23 3.82
N ALA A 72 13.24 2.17 3.20
CA ALA A 72 14.15 3.31 3.09
C ALA A 72 13.54 4.48 2.30
N LEU A 73 12.80 4.18 1.21
CA LEU A 73 12.08 5.20 0.45
C LEU A 73 11.04 5.92 1.32
N ILE A 74 10.22 5.17 2.07
CA ILE A 74 9.20 5.73 2.97
C ILE A 74 9.85 6.59 4.06
N SER A 75 10.91 6.09 4.70
CA SER A 75 11.68 6.87 5.67
C SER A 75 12.27 8.15 5.06
N GLY A 76 12.80 8.07 3.84
CA GLY A 76 13.31 9.23 3.10
C GLY A 76 12.24 10.27 2.80
N ILE A 77 11.03 9.85 2.42
CA ILE A 77 9.87 10.74 2.23
C ILE A 77 9.52 11.44 3.55
N LYS A 78 9.42 10.70 4.64
CA LYS A 78 9.14 11.26 5.98
C LYS A 78 10.15 12.31 6.41
N GLN A 79 11.43 12.13 6.06
CA GLN A 79 12.51 13.02 6.47
C GLN A 79 12.67 14.26 5.57
N ASN A 80 12.33 14.15 4.28
CA ASN A 80 12.70 15.18 3.29
C ASN A 80 11.52 15.93 2.66
N VAL A 81 10.28 15.41 2.79
CA VAL A 81 9.11 16.06 2.17
C VAL A 81 8.44 16.99 3.18
N ARG A 82 8.45 18.30 2.90
CA ARG A 82 7.76 19.28 3.76
C ARG A 82 6.25 19.09 3.72
N GLY A 83 5.65 19.09 4.90
CA GLY A 83 4.20 18.96 5.04
C GLY A 83 3.69 17.51 5.09
N ILE A 84 4.57 16.51 4.95
CA ILE A 84 4.19 15.10 4.98
C ILE A 84 3.50 14.69 6.31
N ASP A 85 3.84 15.35 7.41
CA ASP A 85 3.22 15.09 8.72
C ASP A 85 1.80 15.65 8.86
N ASN A 86 1.35 16.47 7.91
CA ASN A 86 0.00 17.03 7.88
C ASN A 86 -0.97 16.22 7.01
N VAL A 87 -0.49 15.17 6.37
CA VAL A 87 -1.25 14.30 5.47
C VAL A 87 -1.03 12.83 5.83
N ILE A 88 -1.88 11.96 5.34
CA ILE A 88 -1.72 10.51 5.52
C ILE A 88 -0.70 10.00 4.49
N LEU A 89 0.34 9.32 4.97
CA LEU A 89 1.26 8.60 4.09
C LEU A 89 0.76 7.17 3.91
N SER A 90 0.33 6.88 2.69
CA SER A 90 -0.21 5.60 2.23
C SER A 90 0.77 4.87 1.33
N VAL A 91 0.62 3.55 1.23
CA VAL A 91 1.39 2.72 0.30
C VAL A 91 0.49 1.74 -0.45
N HIS A 92 0.90 1.40 -1.68
CA HIS A 92 0.23 0.43 -2.54
C HIS A 92 1.27 -0.49 -3.18
N CYS A 93 1.23 -1.78 -2.90
CA CYS A 93 2.25 -2.72 -3.37
C CYS A 93 1.64 -3.79 -4.27
N HIS A 94 2.19 -3.93 -5.49
CA HIS A 94 1.94 -5.06 -6.37
C HIS A 94 2.80 -6.26 -6.00
N ASN A 95 2.33 -7.46 -6.37
CA ASN A 95 2.86 -8.73 -5.86
C ASN A 95 3.68 -9.53 -6.88
N ASP A 96 4.27 -8.87 -7.87
CA ASP A 96 4.95 -9.55 -9.00
C ASP A 96 6.11 -10.44 -8.56
N LEU A 97 6.85 -10.05 -7.54
CA LEU A 97 7.89 -10.88 -6.90
C LEU A 97 7.42 -11.60 -5.62
N GLY A 98 6.14 -11.56 -5.29
CA GLY A 98 5.61 -12.17 -4.07
C GLY A 98 5.95 -11.39 -2.79
N LEU A 99 6.30 -10.10 -2.89
CA LEU A 99 6.79 -9.29 -1.77
C LEU A 99 5.83 -8.19 -1.33
N ALA A 100 4.64 -8.09 -1.91
CA ALA A 100 3.71 -6.98 -1.65
C ALA A 100 3.39 -6.81 -0.16
N VAL A 101 3.12 -7.89 0.56
CA VAL A 101 2.85 -7.86 2.00
C VAL A 101 4.10 -7.44 2.77
N ALA A 102 5.26 -7.99 2.43
CA ALA A 102 6.53 -7.67 3.08
C ALA A 102 6.89 -6.18 2.88
N ASN A 103 6.72 -5.66 1.66
CA ASN A 103 6.95 -4.25 1.34
C ASN A 103 5.98 -3.34 2.11
N SER A 104 4.69 -3.68 2.17
CA SER A 104 3.69 -2.93 2.94
C SER A 104 4.03 -2.89 4.43
N LEU A 105 4.46 -4.01 5.01
CA LEU A 105 4.89 -4.08 6.41
C LEU A 105 6.17 -3.29 6.67
N ALA A 106 7.13 -3.33 5.74
CA ALA A 106 8.33 -2.50 5.81
C ALA A 106 7.98 -1.00 5.75
N ALA A 107 7.01 -0.62 4.93
CA ALA A 107 6.51 0.75 4.86
C ALA A 107 5.86 1.20 6.17
N ILE A 108 5.00 0.36 6.78
CA ILE A 108 4.39 0.63 8.08
C ILE A 108 5.47 0.87 9.14
N HIS A 109 6.47 -0.01 9.19
CA HIS A 109 7.58 0.11 10.13
C HIS A 109 8.39 1.41 9.96
N ASN A 110 8.39 1.96 8.75
CA ASN A 110 9.08 3.20 8.38
C ASN A 110 8.17 4.44 8.32
N GLY A 111 6.94 4.36 8.84
CA GLY A 111 6.08 5.51 9.08
C GLY A 111 4.90 5.68 8.12
N ALA A 112 4.59 4.71 7.27
CA ALA A 112 3.32 4.69 6.55
C ALA A 112 2.16 4.45 7.53
N GLN A 113 1.06 5.18 7.32
CA GLN A 113 -0.12 5.18 8.19
C GLN A 113 -1.31 4.46 7.54
N GLN A 114 -1.27 4.27 6.23
CA GLN A 114 -2.30 3.61 5.45
C GLN A 114 -1.67 2.59 4.51
N VAL A 115 -2.36 1.48 4.28
CA VAL A 115 -1.99 0.49 3.26
C VAL A 115 -3.20 0.22 2.38
N GLU A 116 -3.05 0.43 1.09
CA GLU A 116 -3.99 -0.07 0.09
C GLU A 116 -3.69 -1.55 -0.15
N CYS A 117 -4.68 -2.37 0.10
CA CYS A 117 -4.58 -3.81 -0.04
C CYS A 117 -5.92 -4.41 -0.47
N THR A 118 -5.91 -5.65 -0.87
CA THR A 118 -7.13 -6.30 -1.37
C THR A 118 -7.38 -7.63 -0.67
N VAL A 119 -8.64 -8.00 -0.55
CA VAL A 119 -9.03 -9.32 -0.05
C VAL A 119 -8.45 -10.38 -0.98
N ASN A 120 -7.80 -11.39 -0.44
CA ASN A 120 -7.11 -12.47 -1.15
C ASN A 120 -5.93 -12.00 -2.02
N GLY A 121 -5.50 -10.75 -1.91
CA GLY A 121 -4.46 -10.20 -2.76
C GLY A 121 -4.89 -10.02 -4.22
N LEU A 122 -6.19 -9.94 -4.50
CA LEU A 122 -6.70 -9.75 -5.85
C LEU A 122 -6.18 -8.44 -6.46
N GLY A 123 -5.86 -8.47 -7.74
CA GLY A 123 -5.38 -7.29 -8.44
C GLY A 123 -4.80 -7.60 -9.81
N GLU A 124 -4.20 -6.60 -10.39
CA GLU A 124 -3.56 -6.68 -11.70
C GLU A 124 -2.33 -7.61 -11.65
N ARG A 125 -2.05 -8.32 -12.71
CA ARG A 125 -0.94 -9.28 -12.89
C ARG A 125 -0.89 -10.34 -11.79
N ALA A 126 0.09 -10.27 -10.86
CA ALA A 126 0.21 -11.18 -9.73
C ALA A 126 -0.59 -10.77 -8.49
N GLY A 127 -1.34 -9.68 -8.60
CA GLY A 127 -2.20 -9.15 -7.54
C GLY A 127 -1.52 -8.07 -6.69
N ASN A 128 -2.19 -7.73 -5.60
CA ASN A 128 -1.81 -6.71 -4.62
C ASN A 128 -1.40 -7.35 -3.29
N ALA A 129 -1.02 -6.53 -2.33
CA ALA A 129 -0.86 -6.98 -0.96
C ALA A 129 -2.17 -7.57 -0.44
N ALA A 130 -2.11 -8.72 0.20
CA ALA A 130 -3.28 -9.41 0.75
C ALA A 130 -3.67 -8.80 2.10
N MET A 131 -4.89 -8.27 2.19
CA MET A 131 -5.42 -7.62 3.38
C MET A 131 -5.37 -8.52 4.62
N GLU A 132 -5.82 -9.75 4.48
CA GLU A 132 -5.83 -10.75 5.56
C GLU A 132 -4.46 -11.01 6.15
N GLU A 133 -3.42 -10.99 5.31
CA GLU A 133 -2.05 -11.24 5.74
C GLU A 133 -1.51 -10.04 6.53
N ILE A 134 -1.69 -8.81 6.02
CA ILE A 134 -1.28 -7.58 6.71
C ILE A 134 -1.97 -7.47 8.06
N VAL A 135 -3.29 -7.60 8.08
CA VAL A 135 -4.11 -7.48 9.31
C VAL A 135 -3.68 -8.50 10.36
N MET A 136 -3.49 -9.76 9.96
CA MET A 136 -3.10 -10.82 10.88
C MET A 136 -1.65 -10.68 11.37
N VAL A 137 -0.74 -10.13 10.56
CA VAL A 137 0.61 -9.80 11.03
C VAL A 137 0.55 -8.70 12.08
N LEU A 138 -0.18 -7.60 11.84
CA LEU A 138 -0.32 -6.50 12.80
C LEU A 138 -0.95 -6.99 14.12
N LYS A 139 -1.95 -7.86 14.05
CA LYS A 139 -2.61 -8.44 15.24
C LYS A 139 -1.68 -9.40 15.99
N THR A 140 -1.02 -10.32 15.29
CA THR A 140 -0.22 -11.38 15.90
C THR A 140 1.12 -10.87 16.42
N ARG A 141 1.69 -9.86 15.72
CA ARG A 141 2.98 -9.26 16.04
C ARG A 141 2.83 -7.80 16.50
N SER A 142 1.76 -7.53 17.26
CA SER A 142 1.54 -6.23 17.89
C SER A 142 2.69 -5.83 18.84
N ASP A 143 3.37 -6.82 19.42
CA ASP A 143 4.60 -6.65 20.21
C ASP A 143 5.74 -5.99 19.42
N PHE A 144 5.83 -6.29 18.12
CA PHE A 144 6.87 -5.79 17.23
C PHE A 144 6.47 -4.46 16.56
N PHE A 145 5.24 -4.37 16.04
CA PHE A 145 4.81 -3.21 15.27
C PHE A 145 4.29 -2.05 16.13
N GLY A 146 3.64 -2.34 17.26
CA GLY A 146 3.00 -1.33 18.11
C GLY A 146 1.77 -0.65 17.46
N TYR A 147 1.27 -1.20 16.35
CA TYR A 147 0.11 -0.70 15.63
C TYR A 147 -1.08 -1.66 15.75
N TYR A 148 -2.27 -1.15 15.52
CA TYR A 148 -3.51 -1.92 15.51
C TYR A 148 -4.38 -1.52 14.32
N THR A 149 -5.39 -2.32 14.06
CA THR A 149 -6.43 -2.06 13.06
C THR A 149 -7.77 -2.45 13.65
N ASP A 150 -8.83 -1.73 13.28
CA ASP A 150 -10.21 -2.01 13.72
C ASP A 150 -10.91 -3.08 12.87
N ILE A 151 -10.19 -3.73 11.95
CA ILE A 151 -10.76 -4.81 11.14
C ILE A 151 -11.12 -6.00 12.05
N VAL A 152 -12.39 -6.43 11.95
CA VAL A 152 -12.92 -7.58 12.69
C VAL A 152 -12.35 -8.87 12.10
N THR A 153 -11.28 -9.37 12.71
CA THR A 153 -10.51 -10.51 12.19
C THR A 153 -11.31 -11.80 12.06
N GLU A 154 -12.34 -11.98 12.88
CA GLU A 154 -13.27 -13.12 12.83
C GLU A 154 -14.07 -13.18 11.51
N GLN A 155 -14.17 -12.09 10.78
CA GLN A 155 -14.86 -12.02 9.48
C GLN A 155 -13.93 -12.28 8.29
N ILE A 156 -12.63 -12.34 8.49
CA ILE A 156 -11.64 -12.46 7.40
C ILE A 156 -11.90 -13.70 6.54
N TYR A 157 -12.02 -14.87 7.15
CA TYR A 157 -12.25 -16.12 6.40
C TYR A 157 -13.56 -16.09 5.61
N ARG A 158 -14.63 -15.62 6.24
CA ARG A 158 -15.94 -15.49 5.58
C ARG A 158 -15.88 -14.50 4.40
N THR A 159 -15.24 -13.36 4.58
CA THR A 159 -15.07 -12.35 3.54
C THR A 159 -14.22 -12.89 2.38
N SER A 160 -13.11 -13.55 2.70
CA SER A 160 -12.23 -14.19 1.72
C SER A 160 -12.98 -15.24 0.88
N THR A 161 -13.74 -16.11 1.52
CA THR A 161 -14.55 -17.13 0.83
C THR A 161 -15.64 -16.51 -0.05
N MET A 162 -16.30 -15.47 0.44
CA MET A 162 -17.34 -14.76 -0.32
C MET A 162 -16.74 -14.10 -1.57
N VAL A 163 -15.61 -13.41 -1.44
CA VAL A 163 -14.92 -12.77 -2.58
C VAL A 163 -14.47 -13.82 -3.60
N SER A 164 -13.89 -14.94 -3.14
CA SER A 164 -13.52 -16.05 -4.02
C SER A 164 -14.71 -16.59 -4.81
N HIS A 165 -15.85 -16.75 -4.16
CA HIS A 165 -17.07 -17.25 -4.78
C HIS A 165 -17.65 -16.26 -5.82
N LEU A 166 -17.70 -14.97 -5.47
CA LEU A 166 -18.25 -13.93 -6.35
C LEU A 166 -17.37 -13.65 -7.57
N THR A 167 -16.06 -13.77 -7.43
CA THR A 167 -15.09 -13.51 -8.52
C THR A 167 -14.77 -14.74 -9.36
N GLY A 168 -15.05 -15.95 -8.84
CA GLY A 168 -14.61 -17.21 -9.44
C GLY A 168 -13.10 -17.47 -9.29
N MET A 169 -12.37 -16.60 -8.59
CA MET A 169 -10.93 -16.76 -8.33
C MET A 169 -10.73 -17.58 -7.06
N HIS A 170 -10.35 -18.84 -7.24
CA HIS A 170 -10.19 -19.78 -6.13
C HIS A 170 -8.98 -19.45 -5.26
N ILE A 171 -9.16 -19.58 -3.95
CA ILE A 171 -8.08 -19.47 -2.97
C ILE A 171 -7.22 -20.73 -3.06
N GLN A 172 -5.90 -20.58 -3.16
CA GLN A 172 -4.97 -21.70 -3.07
C GLN A 172 -5.09 -22.37 -1.69
N ALA A 173 -5.09 -23.70 -1.66
CA ALA A 173 -5.24 -24.44 -0.41
C ALA A 173 -4.19 -24.08 0.66
N ASN A 174 -2.97 -23.76 0.22
CA ASN A 174 -1.85 -23.36 1.09
C ASN A 174 -1.69 -21.84 1.25
N LYS A 175 -2.68 -21.02 0.81
CA LYS A 175 -2.60 -19.58 1.03
C LYS A 175 -2.57 -19.27 2.52
N ALA A 176 -1.68 -18.37 2.91
CA ALA A 176 -1.60 -17.90 4.30
C ALA A 176 -2.96 -17.37 4.78
N ILE A 177 -3.26 -17.59 6.03
CA ILE A 177 -4.44 -17.13 6.79
C ILE A 177 -5.76 -17.76 6.34
N VAL A 178 -6.06 -17.81 5.02
CA VAL A 178 -7.40 -18.16 4.50
C VAL A 178 -7.44 -19.44 3.68
N GLY A 179 -6.31 -20.05 3.37
CA GLY A 179 -6.25 -21.33 2.66
C GLY A 179 -6.79 -22.48 3.55
N SER A 180 -7.40 -23.48 2.93
CA SER A 180 -7.96 -24.63 3.67
C SER A 180 -6.94 -25.36 4.55
N ASN A 181 -5.67 -25.43 4.09
CA ASN A 181 -4.59 -26.07 4.85
C ASN A 181 -4.19 -25.28 6.11
N ALA A 182 -4.51 -23.98 6.18
CA ALA A 182 -4.22 -23.19 7.38
C ALA A 182 -5.01 -23.67 8.62
N PHE A 183 -6.08 -24.43 8.39
CA PHE A 183 -6.95 -24.98 9.45
C PHE A 183 -6.79 -26.51 9.58
N ALA A 184 -5.90 -27.14 8.81
CA ALA A 184 -5.65 -28.57 8.85
C ALA A 184 -4.32 -28.84 9.56
N HIS A 185 -4.33 -29.75 10.54
CA HIS A 185 -3.14 -30.13 11.29
C HIS A 185 -3.14 -31.65 11.49
N GLU A 186 -2.09 -32.35 11.01
CA GLU A 186 -2.02 -33.79 11.03
C GLU A 186 -0.99 -34.36 12.02
N SER A 187 -0.12 -33.56 12.59
CA SER A 187 0.88 -34.04 13.55
C SER A 187 1.02 -33.12 14.74
N GLY A 188 1.12 -33.71 15.92
CA GLY A 188 1.48 -32.98 17.13
C GLY A 188 2.95 -32.53 17.06
N ILE A 189 3.22 -31.31 17.41
CA ILE A 189 4.54 -30.81 17.76
C ILE A 189 4.70 -30.98 19.24
#